data_17325373f47d08182ce40c84b7c89fd5
#
_entry.id   17325373f47d08182ce40c84b7c89fd5
#
_cell.length_a   1.000
_cell.length_b   1.000
_cell.length_c   1.000
_cell.angle_alpha   90.00
_cell.angle_beta   90.00
_cell.angle_gamma   90.00
#
_symmetry.space_group_name_H-M   'P 1'
#
loop_
_entity.id
_entity.type
_entity.pdbx_description
1 polymer ?
#
loop_
_entity_poly.entity_id
_entity_poly.type
_entity_poly.pdbx_seq_one_letter_code
_entity_poly.pdbx_strand_id
1 'polypeptide(L)'
;MMNMMNMMKQAQNIQKKLMEAQEELAKTDINGEAGNGSVSVICDGKGIFKSIKLSAEAINSENPSSVSQDDIEMLEDLISSAMKNATEKSRSVMEDKMKSVTGGVNIPGLM
;
A
#
# COMPACT_ATOMS: atom_id res chain seq x y z
N MET A 1 25.56 -11.66 32.87
CA MET A 1 24.79 -12.72 32.21
C MET A 1 23.31 -12.36 32.17
N MET A 2 22.71 -12.32 30.99
CA MET A 2 21.29 -12.02 30.88
C MET A 2 20.44 -13.19 31.31
N ASN A 3 19.47 -12.97 32.19
CA ASN A 3 18.54 -14.01 32.58
C ASN A 3 17.39 -14.08 31.57
N MET A 4 16.58 -15.12 31.64
CA MET A 4 15.46 -15.35 30.74
C MET A 4 14.46 -14.20 30.75
N MET A 5 14.23 -13.59 31.92
CA MET A 5 13.27 -12.50 32.07
C MET A 5 13.71 -11.27 31.28
N ASN A 6 14.99 -10.93 31.28
CA ASN A 6 15.52 -9.81 30.50
C ASN A 6 15.43 -10.07 29.01
N MET A 7 15.70 -11.29 28.59
CA MET A 7 15.57 -11.69 27.20
C MET A 7 14.13 -11.58 26.71
N MET A 8 13.17 -11.98 27.54
CA MET A 8 11.76 -11.86 27.21
C MET A 8 11.32 -10.40 27.09
N LYS A 9 11.80 -9.54 27.99
CA LYS A 9 11.51 -8.11 27.94
C LYS A 9 12.05 -7.48 26.66
N GLN A 10 13.27 -7.84 26.27
CA GLN A 10 13.88 -7.34 25.02
C GLN A 10 13.08 -7.79 23.80
N ALA A 11 12.67 -9.06 23.78
CA ALA A 11 11.86 -9.58 22.68
C ALA A 11 10.52 -8.85 22.57
N GLN A 12 9.86 -8.60 23.70
CA GLN A 12 8.60 -7.86 23.74
C GLN A 12 8.77 -6.43 23.26
N ASN A 13 9.86 -5.76 23.66
CA ASN A 13 10.16 -4.40 23.24
C ASN A 13 10.40 -4.31 21.74
N ILE A 14 11.15 -5.26 21.19
CA ILE A 14 11.41 -5.32 19.74
C ILE A 14 10.09 -5.52 18.99
N GLN A 15 9.26 -6.44 19.46
CA GLN A 15 7.96 -6.71 18.82
C GLN A 15 7.07 -5.48 18.85
N LYS A 16 7.03 -4.78 19.98
CA LYS A 16 6.26 -3.56 20.12
C LYS A 16 6.74 -2.48 19.15
N LYS A 17 8.07 -2.29 19.05
CA LYS A 17 8.65 -1.31 18.14
C LYS A 17 8.37 -1.65 16.69
N LEU A 18 8.38 -2.92 16.33
CA LEU A 18 8.04 -3.35 14.97
C LEU A 18 6.58 -3.03 14.65
N MET A 19 5.67 -3.28 15.58
CA MET A 19 4.25 -2.97 15.40
C MET A 19 4.03 -1.46 15.25
N GLU A 20 4.69 -0.66 16.09
CA GLU A 20 4.62 0.79 16.01
C GLU A 20 5.16 1.31 14.68
N ALA A 21 6.28 0.75 14.21
CA ALA A 21 6.87 1.12 12.94
C ALA A 21 5.94 0.79 11.78
N GLN A 22 5.27 -0.36 11.81
CA GLN A 22 4.31 -0.74 10.79
C GLN A 22 3.10 0.18 10.78
N GLU A 23 2.62 0.58 11.96
CA GLU A 23 1.51 1.53 12.06
C GLU A 23 1.89 2.89 11.50
N GLU A 24 3.11 3.36 11.79
CA GLU A 24 3.61 4.62 11.24
C GLU A 24 3.72 4.55 9.71
N LEU A 25 4.26 3.45 9.19
CA LEU A 25 4.37 3.26 7.75
C LEU A 25 3.00 3.25 7.07
N ALA A 26 2.00 2.62 7.70
CA ALA A 26 0.65 2.57 7.15
C ALA A 26 0.00 3.96 7.10
N LYS A 27 0.43 4.88 7.94
CA LYS A 27 -0.07 6.26 7.99
C LYS A 27 0.77 7.24 7.18
N THR A 28 1.92 6.80 6.70
CA THR A 28 2.84 7.66 5.94
C THR A 28 2.41 7.68 4.48
N ASP A 29 2.17 8.87 3.95
CA ASP A 29 1.83 9.04 2.54
C ASP A 29 3.09 9.28 1.74
N ILE A 30 3.25 8.51 0.67
CA ILE A 30 4.37 8.64 -0.26
C ILE A 30 3.79 8.99 -1.62
N ASN A 31 4.26 10.09 -2.19
CA ASN A 31 3.78 10.61 -3.45
C ASN A 31 4.71 10.23 -4.59
N GLY A 32 4.15 9.67 -5.67
CA GLY A 32 4.86 9.41 -6.91
C GLY A 32 4.24 10.20 -8.04
N GLU A 33 5.05 10.69 -8.96
CA GLU A 33 4.58 11.51 -10.08
C GLU A 33 5.16 11.01 -11.40
N ALA A 34 4.42 11.26 -12.46
CA ALA A 34 4.85 11.00 -13.83
C ALA A 34 4.28 12.07 -14.75
N GLY A 35 4.88 12.21 -15.96
CA GLY A 35 4.39 13.16 -16.93
C GLY A 35 4.44 14.61 -16.44
N ASN A 36 5.54 15.02 -15.79
CA ASN A 36 5.71 16.36 -15.23
C ASN A 36 4.59 16.74 -14.25
N GLY A 37 4.17 15.78 -13.44
CA GLY A 37 3.12 16.01 -12.46
C GLY A 37 1.71 15.84 -12.98
N SER A 38 1.55 15.45 -14.24
CA SER A 38 0.22 15.25 -14.83
C SER A 38 -0.48 14.01 -14.28
N VAL A 39 0.29 13.08 -13.73
CA VAL A 39 -0.22 11.92 -13.00
C VAL A 39 0.45 11.90 -11.63
N SER A 40 -0.33 11.75 -10.58
CA SER A 40 0.15 11.70 -9.21
C SER A 40 -0.51 10.51 -8.51
N VAL A 41 0.29 9.74 -7.79
CA VAL A 41 -0.18 8.56 -7.06
C VAL A 41 0.28 8.66 -5.62
N ILE A 42 -0.60 8.29 -4.69
CA ILE A 42 -0.24 8.18 -3.28
C ILE A 42 -0.32 6.73 -2.87
N CYS A 43 0.76 6.24 -2.27
CA CYS A 43 0.77 4.96 -1.57
C CYS A 43 1.19 5.20 -0.12
N ASP A 44 1.01 4.19 0.73
CA ASP A 44 1.52 4.29 2.09
C ASP A 44 2.97 3.80 2.15
N GLY A 45 3.60 3.89 3.33
CA GLY A 45 4.98 3.48 3.52
C GLY A 45 5.21 1.99 3.36
N LYS A 46 4.16 1.19 3.28
CA LYS A 46 4.23 -0.25 3.00
C LYS A 46 4.09 -0.55 1.51
N GLY A 47 3.92 0.47 0.68
CA GLY A 47 3.74 0.30 -0.76
C GLY A 47 2.31 0.00 -1.19
N ILE A 48 1.34 0.19 -0.30
CA ILE A 48 -0.06 -0.07 -0.63
C ILE A 48 -0.68 1.17 -1.26
N PHE A 49 -1.26 0.99 -2.45
CA PHE A 49 -1.91 2.06 -3.19
C PHE A 49 -3.06 2.67 -2.39
N LYS A 50 -3.14 4.01 -2.41
CA LYS A 50 -4.21 4.77 -1.74
C LYS A 50 -5.08 5.54 -2.72
N SER A 51 -4.47 6.35 -3.59
CA SER A 51 -5.23 7.19 -4.52
C SER A 51 -4.42 7.56 -5.73
N ILE A 52 -5.12 8.01 -6.78
CA ILE A 52 -4.52 8.54 -7.99
C ILE A 52 -5.22 9.85 -8.38
N LYS A 53 -4.44 10.77 -8.90
CA LYS A 53 -4.92 12.01 -9.48
C LYS A 53 -4.42 12.15 -10.91
N LEU A 54 -5.34 12.45 -11.81
CA LEU A 54 -5.05 12.65 -13.23
C LEU A 54 -5.36 14.09 -13.61
N SER A 55 -4.53 14.66 -14.46
CA SER A 55 -4.84 15.95 -15.08
C SER A 55 -5.40 15.73 -16.47
N ALA A 56 -6.08 16.75 -17.00
CA ALA A 56 -6.59 16.72 -18.36
C ALA A 56 -5.47 16.49 -19.37
N GLU A 57 -4.27 17.02 -19.09
CA GLU A 57 -3.10 16.85 -19.96
C GLU A 57 -2.64 15.41 -20.07
N ALA A 58 -2.80 14.61 -18.99
CA ALA A 58 -2.45 13.20 -19.02
C ALA A 58 -3.39 12.40 -19.92
N ILE A 59 -4.64 12.85 -20.05
CA ILE A 59 -5.67 12.17 -20.84
C ILE A 59 -5.60 12.60 -22.30
N ASN A 60 -5.48 13.88 -22.54
CA ASN A 60 -5.37 14.43 -23.90
C ASN A 60 -4.42 15.61 -23.90
N SER A 61 -3.14 15.34 -24.20
CA SER A 61 -2.09 16.36 -24.16
C SER A 61 -2.23 17.40 -25.25
N GLU A 62 -2.87 17.06 -26.38
CA GLU A 62 -3.04 17.99 -27.50
C GLU A 62 -4.20 18.97 -27.25
N ASN A 63 -5.24 18.52 -26.56
CA ASN A 63 -6.40 19.36 -26.28
C ASN A 63 -6.94 19.09 -24.88
N PRO A 64 -6.22 19.56 -23.83
CA PRO A 64 -6.64 19.31 -22.46
C PRO A 64 -8.02 19.89 -22.13
N SER A 65 -8.39 20.98 -22.76
CA SER A 65 -9.68 21.63 -22.51
C SER A 65 -10.87 20.80 -22.98
N SER A 66 -10.66 19.80 -23.84
CA SER A 66 -11.72 18.89 -24.30
C SER A 66 -12.09 17.84 -23.26
N VAL A 67 -11.28 17.66 -22.22
CA VAL A 67 -11.51 16.63 -21.20
C VAL A 67 -12.36 17.22 -20.07
N SER A 68 -13.50 16.60 -19.80
CA SER A 68 -14.37 17.05 -18.73
C SER A 68 -13.87 16.57 -17.37
N GLN A 69 -14.21 17.30 -16.32
CA GLN A 69 -13.87 16.90 -14.96
C GLN A 69 -14.54 15.59 -14.58
N ASP A 70 -15.75 15.34 -15.07
CA ASP A 70 -16.47 14.09 -14.81
C ASP A 70 -15.73 12.90 -15.42
N ASP A 71 -15.17 13.05 -16.61
CA ASP A 71 -14.39 11.99 -17.24
C ASP A 71 -13.10 11.70 -16.47
N ILE A 72 -12.45 12.75 -15.97
CA ILE A 72 -11.25 12.60 -15.14
C ILE A 72 -11.57 11.79 -13.88
N GLU A 73 -12.63 12.18 -13.18
CA GLU A 73 -13.05 11.50 -11.96
C GLU A 73 -13.42 10.05 -12.20
N MET A 74 -14.12 9.78 -13.30
CA MET A 74 -14.48 8.42 -13.69
C MET A 74 -13.24 7.55 -13.90
N LEU A 75 -12.26 8.08 -14.62
CA LEU A 75 -11.01 7.35 -14.87
C LEU A 75 -10.22 7.13 -13.58
N GLU A 76 -10.14 8.13 -12.71
CA GLU A 76 -9.49 8.01 -11.42
C GLU A 76 -10.15 6.92 -10.59
N ASP A 77 -11.48 6.87 -10.57
CA ASP A 77 -12.24 5.87 -9.83
C ASP A 77 -12.02 4.47 -10.40
N LEU A 78 -12.02 4.32 -11.72
CA LEU A 78 -11.79 3.03 -12.36
C LEU A 78 -10.40 2.50 -12.08
N ILE A 79 -9.38 3.36 -12.17
CA ILE A 79 -8.00 2.99 -11.89
C ILE A 79 -7.86 2.61 -10.41
N SER A 80 -8.44 3.41 -9.53
CA SER A 80 -8.42 3.14 -8.08
C SER A 80 -9.06 1.80 -7.75
N SER A 81 -10.20 1.51 -8.35
CA SER A 81 -10.90 0.22 -8.14
C SER A 81 -10.05 -0.95 -8.63
N ALA A 82 -9.42 -0.80 -9.79
CA ALA A 82 -8.57 -1.86 -10.34
C ALA A 82 -7.35 -2.10 -9.45
N MET A 83 -6.72 -1.03 -8.97
CA MET A 83 -5.54 -1.13 -8.09
C MET A 83 -5.90 -1.79 -6.75
N LYS A 84 -7.03 -1.41 -6.17
CA LYS A 84 -7.49 -2.01 -4.92
C LYS A 84 -7.85 -3.47 -5.10
N ASN A 85 -8.47 -3.82 -6.21
CA ASN A 85 -8.80 -5.21 -6.54
C ASN A 85 -7.52 -6.04 -6.67
N ALA A 86 -6.52 -5.52 -7.36
CA ALA A 86 -5.22 -6.20 -7.53
C ALA A 86 -4.53 -6.39 -6.17
N THR A 87 -4.61 -5.39 -5.29
CA THR A 87 -4.03 -5.46 -3.95
C THR A 87 -4.68 -6.58 -3.12
N GLU A 88 -6.00 -6.69 -3.19
CA GLU A 88 -6.73 -7.75 -2.47
C GLU A 88 -6.36 -9.13 -3.00
N LYS A 89 -6.29 -9.28 -4.32
CA LYS A 89 -5.89 -10.54 -4.93
C LYS A 89 -4.46 -10.92 -4.55
N SER A 90 -3.56 -9.94 -4.55
CA SER A 90 -2.17 -10.15 -4.15
C SER A 90 -2.07 -10.60 -2.71
N ARG A 91 -2.85 -10.00 -1.82
CA ARG A 91 -2.90 -10.40 -0.41
C ARG A 91 -3.39 -11.83 -0.26
N SER A 92 -4.44 -12.19 -0.99
CA SER A 92 -4.98 -13.55 -0.96
C SER A 92 -3.97 -14.59 -1.41
N VAL A 93 -3.26 -14.29 -2.51
CA VAL A 93 -2.18 -15.16 -3.03
C VAL A 93 -1.07 -15.31 -1.99
N MET A 94 -0.68 -14.22 -1.35
CA MET A 94 0.35 -14.23 -0.32
C MET A 94 -0.06 -15.09 0.88
N GLU A 95 -1.30 -14.94 1.33
CA GLU A 95 -1.84 -15.74 2.44
C GLU A 95 -1.84 -17.23 2.12
N ASP A 96 -2.29 -17.59 0.90
CA ASP A 96 -2.30 -18.99 0.46
C ASP A 96 -0.87 -19.54 0.38
N LYS A 97 0.07 -18.74 -0.12
CA LYS A 97 1.46 -19.13 -0.22
C LYS A 97 2.05 -19.36 1.16
N MET A 98 1.76 -18.48 2.11
CA MET A 98 2.24 -18.61 3.48
C MET A 98 1.66 -19.84 4.17
N LYS A 99 0.39 -20.15 3.95
CA LYS A 99 -0.23 -21.37 4.48
C LYS A 99 0.46 -22.62 3.91
N SER A 100 0.79 -22.59 2.64
CA SER A 100 1.50 -23.71 1.99
C SER A 100 2.89 -23.92 2.60
N VAL A 101 3.62 -22.84 2.85
CA VAL A 101 4.97 -22.88 3.41
C VAL A 101 4.95 -23.35 4.87
N THR A 102 3.96 -22.89 5.65
CA THR A 102 3.88 -23.22 7.09
C THR A 102 3.14 -24.51 7.37
N GLY A 103 2.61 -25.19 6.35
CA GLY A 103 1.83 -26.42 6.52
C GLY A 103 0.52 -26.20 7.26
N GLY A 104 -0.04 -24.99 7.16
CA GLY A 104 -1.28 -24.62 7.83
C GLY A 104 -1.11 -24.14 9.26
N VAL A 105 0.13 -24.04 9.74
CA VAL A 105 0.42 -23.51 11.07
C VAL A 105 0.29 -21.99 11.06
N ASN A 106 -0.49 -21.49 12.02
CA ASN A 106 -0.70 -20.05 12.15
C ASN A 106 0.50 -19.45 12.90
N ILE A 107 1.24 -18.55 12.22
CA ILE A 107 2.38 -17.86 12.83
C ILE A 107 1.96 -16.43 13.15
N PRO A 108 1.89 -16.05 14.45
CA PRO A 108 1.51 -14.68 14.81
C PRO A 108 2.49 -13.65 14.23
N GLY A 109 1.96 -12.59 13.69
CA GLY A 109 2.75 -11.48 13.14
C GLY A 109 3.08 -11.57 11.66
N LEU A 110 2.73 -12.67 10.99
CA LEU A 110 2.95 -12.83 9.55
C LEU A 110 1.71 -12.46 8.70
N MET A 111 0.63 -12.17 9.37
CA MET A 111 -0.61 -11.77 8.68
C MET A 111 -1.02 -10.36 9.02
#